data_31cef095be474f97d21b875b2347835c
#
_entry.id   31cef095be474f97d21b875b2347835c
#
_cell.length_a   1.000
_cell.length_b   1.000
_cell.length_c   1.000
_cell.angle_alpha   90.00
_cell.angle_beta   90.00
_cell.angle_gamma   90.00
#
_symmetry.space_group_name_H-M   'P 1'
#
loop_
_entity.id
_entity.type
_entity.pdbx_description
1 polymer ?
#
loop_
_entity_poly.entity_id
_entity_poly.type
_entity_poly.pdbx_seq_one_letter_code
_entity_poly.pdbx_strand_id
1 'polypeptide(L)'
;MKHFISIFFIALQLQVFGQTAVYKTLNNIKYYPESIYKTDSYAQEKCVVDIYYPSNVKQFATILWFHGGGIEQGKKEIPDALKNKGFCVVGVGYRLSPKVKVAQAIDDSAAAMAWVLNHIEEYGGDRKKIFVSGHSAGGYLGMMAVLDKKYLAKYNVDANDIAGLIPFSGQCITHFTVRKERGIKETQPVIDEFAPLYHARADAPPLLLITGDRQLEMLGRYEENAYMARMMKLVGHKETRLLELDGYGHNMAYPAFPLLINEVKHLIK
;
A
#
# COMPACT_ATOMS: atom_id res chain seq x y z
N MET A 1 -75.61 5.90 -6.09
CA MET A 1 -74.47 6.73 -6.49
C MET A 1 -73.26 6.31 -5.63
N LYS A 2 -72.31 5.60 -6.25
CA LYS A 2 -71.06 5.15 -5.58
C LYS A 2 -69.97 6.12 -5.98
N HIS A 3 -69.41 6.86 -5.00
CA HIS A 3 -68.28 7.74 -5.21
C HIS A 3 -66.97 6.94 -5.10
N PHE A 4 -66.20 6.86 -6.19
CA PHE A 4 -64.84 6.37 -6.22
C PHE A 4 -63.92 7.54 -5.85
N ILE A 5 -63.22 7.39 -4.73
CA ILE A 5 -62.12 8.30 -4.33
C ILE A 5 -60.84 7.70 -4.91
N SER A 6 -60.29 8.33 -5.94
CA SER A 6 -58.96 7.98 -6.47
C SER A 6 -57.87 8.69 -5.63
N ILE A 7 -57.11 7.90 -4.89
CA ILE A 7 -55.92 8.37 -4.13
C ILE A 7 -54.74 8.40 -5.10
N PHE A 8 -54.29 9.58 -5.48
CA PHE A 8 -53.07 9.77 -6.23
C PHE A 8 -51.86 9.66 -5.28
N PHE A 9 -51.08 8.60 -5.39
CA PHE A 9 -49.76 8.51 -4.77
C PHE A 9 -48.76 9.32 -5.60
N ILE A 10 -48.34 10.47 -5.08
CA ILE A 10 -47.22 11.24 -5.63
C ILE A 10 -45.95 10.59 -5.06
N ALA A 11 -45.24 9.79 -5.87
CA ALA A 11 -43.90 9.29 -5.55
C ALA A 11 -42.93 10.47 -5.64
N LEU A 12 -42.49 10.98 -4.49
CA LEU A 12 -41.43 11.98 -4.39
C LEU A 12 -40.10 11.28 -4.70
N GLN A 13 -39.61 11.41 -5.92
CA GLN A 13 -38.26 10.99 -6.27
C GLN A 13 -37.26 11.95 -5.62
N LEU A 14 -36.70 11.58 -4.49
CA LEU A 14 -35.51 12.23 -3.91
C LEU A 14 -34.34 12.00 -4.90
N GLN A 15 -34.05 13.01 -5.72
CA GLN A 15 -32.78 13.05 -6.44
C GLN A 15 -31.68 13.28 -5.40
N VAL A 16 -30.99 12.21 -5.04
CA VAL A 16 -29.74 12.31 -4.29
C VAL A 16 -28.70 12.89 -5.24
N PHE A 17 -28.56 14.21 -5.23
CA PHE A 17 -27.40 14.86 -5.83
C PHE A 17 -26.16 14.37 -5.08
N GLY A 18 -25.42 13.46 -5.65
CA GLY A 18 -24.14 13.02 -5.13
C GLY A 18 -23.25 14.25 -4.97
N GLN A 19 -22.95 14.61 -3.73
CA GLN A 19 -22.09 15.76 -3.42
C GLN A 19 -20.70 15.49 -4.03
N THR A 20 -20.24 16.38 -4.91
CA THR A 20 -18.89 16.28 -5.49
C THR A 20 -17.84 16.32 -4.38
N ALA A 21 -16.94 15.35 -4.37
CA ALA A 21 -15.88 15.28 -3.37
C ALA A 21 -14.92 16.47 -3.50
N VAL A 22 -14.70 17.16 -2.39
CA VAL A 22 -13.75 18.29 -2.28
C VAL A 22 -12.48 17.77 -1.61
N TYR A 23 -11.36 17.81 -2.33
CA TYR A 23 -10.10 17.26 -1.84
C TYR A 23 -9.23 18.31 -1.16
N LYS A 24 -8.53 17.88 -0.12
CA LYS A 24 -7.50 18.65 0.59
C LYS A 24 -6.20 17.86 0.60
N THR A 25 -5.09 18.59 0.66
CA THR A 25 -3.75 18.02 0.85
C THR A 25 -3.14 18.59 2.13
N LEU A 26 -2.60 17.70 2.95
CA LEU A 26 -1.77 18.04 4.11
C LEU A 26 -0.38 17.46 3.84
N ASN A 27 0.66 18.24 4.09
CA ASN A 27 2.02 17.85 3.76
C ASN A 27 2.88 17.71 5.02
N ASN A 28 3.86 16.81 4.96
CA ASN A 28 4.89 16.63 5.97
C ASN A 28 4.36 16.34 7.38
N ILE A 29 3.30 15.53 7.48
CA ILE A 29 2.78 15.09 8.77
C ILE A 29 3.72 14.05 9.35
N LYS A 30 4.18 14.28 10.56
CA LYS A 30 5.09 13.41 11.30
C LYS A 30 4.36 12.15 11.78
N TYR A 31 4.94 10.98 11.59
CA TYR A 31 4.35 9.71 12.02
C TYR A 31 5.08 9.03 13.19
N TYR A 32 6.24 9.55 13.59
CA TYR A 32 6.92 9.17 14.83
C TYR A 32 6.60 10.14 15.98
N PRO A 33 6.83 9.73 17.23
CA PRO A 33 6.83 10.64 18.37
C PRO A 33 7.89 11.74 18.22
N GLU A 34 7.63 12.92 18.77
CA GLU A 34 8.52 14.09 18.68
C GLU A 34 9.92 13.82 19.23
N SER A 35 10.06 12.85 20.18
CA SER A 35 11.35 12.44 20.73
C SER A 35 12.31 11.88 19.66
N ILE A 36 11.80 11.16 18.66
CA ILE A 36 12.61 10.64 17.54
C ILE A 36 13.13 11.79 16.69
N TYR A 37 12.28 12.75 16.35
CA TYR A 37 12.67 13.89 15.51
C TYR A 37 13.65 14.84 16.17
N LYS A 38 13.65 14.92 17.51
CA LYS A 38 14.64 15.71 18.25
C LYS A 38 16.05 15.13 18.22
N THR A 39 16.17 13.81 18.04
CA THR A 39 17.45 13.09 18.10
C THR A 39 17.94 12.61 16.73
N ASP A 40 17.06 12.55 15.73
CA ASP A 40 17.37 12.05 14.38
C ASP A 40 16.89 13.04 13.31
N SER A 41 17.80 13.89 12.84
CA SER A 41 17.52 14.87 11.79
C SER A 41 17.15 14.22 10.45
N TYR A 42 17.64 13.00 10.18
CA TYR A 42 17.30 12.29 8.96
C TYR A 42 15.87 11.70 9.03
N ALA A 43 15.43 11.26 10.20
CA ALA A 43 14.02 10.94 10.43
C ALA A 43 13.14 12.19 10.27
N GLN A 44 13.59 13.36 10.77
CA GLN A 44 12.85 14.62 10.60
C GLN A 44 12.66 14.99 9.12
N GLU A 45 13.65 14.72 8.26
CA GLU A 45 13.58 14.95 6.82
C GLU A 45 12.68 13.95 6.11
N LYS A 46 12.82 12.66 6.43
CA LYS A 46 12.27 11.56 5.64
C LYS A 46 11.01 10.92 6.21
N CYS A 47 10.88 10.83 7.55
CA CYS A 47 9.81 10.09 8.20
C CYS A 47 8.53 10.94 8.35
N VAL A 48 7.96 11.35 7.23
CA VAL A 48 6.74 12.15 7.15
C VAL A 48 5.84 11.63 6.03
N VAL A 49 4.55 11.88 6.16
CA VAL A 49 3.56 11.55 5.13
C VAL A 49 2.91 12.79 4.56
N ASP A 50 2.45 12.69 3.32
CA ASP A 50 1.50 13.62 2.72
C ASP A 50 0.14 12.91 2.61
N ILE A 51 -0.95 13.62 2.95
CA ILE A 51 -2.30 13.07 2.93
C ILE A 51 -3.15 13.87 1.95
N TYR A 52 -3.69 13.19 0.94
CA TYR A 52 -4.65 13.73 -0.01
C TYR A 52 -5.99 13.04 0.21
N TYR A 53 -7.02 13.76 0.66
CA TYR A 53 -8.27 13.15 1.10
C TYR A 53 -9.53 13.95 0.74
N PRO A 54 -10.70 13.30 0.55
CA PRO A 54 -11.97 13.95 0.29
C PRO A 54 -12.57 14.52 1.59
N SER A 55 -12.38 15.82 1.85
CA SER A 55 -12.68 16.48 3.13
C SER A 55 -14.17 16.57 3.48
N ASN A 56 -15.05 16.43 2.51
CA ASN A 56 -16.50 16.45 2.68
C ASN A 56 -17.18 15.07 2.57
N VAL A 57 -16.37 13.99 2.51
CA VAL A 57 -16.84 12.60 2.49
C VAL A 57 -16.40 11.91 3.77
N LYS A 58 -17.16 10.93 4.26
CA LYS A 58 -16.82 10.11 5.41
C LYS A 58 -16.73 8.63 5.02
N GLN A 59 -16.08 7.84 5.87
CA GLN A 59 -15.91 6.38 5.70
C GLN A 59 -15.21 5.99 4.38
N PHE A 60 -14.35 6.88 3.87
CA PHE A 60 -13.58 6.61 2.66
C PHE A 60 -12.46 5.58 2.90
N ALA A 61 -12.12 4.84 1.84
CA ALA A 61 -10.95 3.97 1.83
C ALA A 61 -9.66 4.78 1.69
N THR A 62 -8.57 4.27 2.26
CA THR A 62 -7.25 4.91 2.24
C THR A 62 -6.22 4.00 1.60
N ILE A 63 -5.44 4.54 0.68
CA ILE A 63 -4.32 3.87 0.02
C ILE A 63 -3.02 4.49 0.54
N LEU A 64 -2.20 3.70 1.24
CA LEU A 64 -0.82 4.07 1.52
C LEU A 64 0.02 3.73 0.30
N TRP A 65 0.71 4.74 -0.23
CA TRP A 65 1.59 4.61 -1.37
C TRP A 65 3.05 4.77 -0.96
N PHE A 66 3.84 3.72 -1.17
CA PHE A 66 5.28 3.70 -0.95
C PHE A 66 6.01 3.85 -2.28
N HIS A 67 6.87 4.86 -2.39
CA HIS A 67 7.63 5.12 -3.61
C HIS A 67 8.71 4.05 -3.88
N GLY A 68 9.15 3.92 -5.11
CA GLY A 68 10.28 3.08 -5.52
C GLY A 68 11.63 3.75 -5.30
N GLY A 69 12.66 3.17 -5.94
CA GLY A 69 14.02 3.73 -5.94
C GLY A 69 15.05 2.88 -5.19
N GLY A 70 14.82 1.55 -5.11
CA GLY A 70 15.80 0.61 -4.56
C GLY A 70 16.11 0.77 -3.07
N ILE A 71 15.30 1.52 -2.34
CA ILE A 71 15.58 1.96 -0.95
C ILE A 71 16.84 2.84 -0.84
N GLU A 72 17.39 3.28 -1.95
CA GLU A 72 18.59 4.13 -2.01
C GLU A 72 18.26 5.55 -2.49
N GLN A 73 17.13 5.73 -3.17
CA GLN A 73 16.67 7.01 -3.72
C GLN A 73 15.16 7.10 -3.76
N GLY A 74 14.64 8.27 -4.13
CA GLY A 74 13.23 8.55 -4.21
C GLY A 74 12.73 9.50 -3.13
N LYS A 75 11.48 9.84 -3.21
CA LYS A 75 10.77 10.73 -2.27
C LYS A 75 9.29 10.37 -2.24
N LYS A 76 8.62 10.66 -1.12
CA LYS A 76 7.16 10.52 -1.02
C LYS A 76 6.43 11.29 -2.11
N GLU A 77 5.34 10.73 -2.57
CA GLU A 77 4.51 11.31 -3.63
C GLU A 77 3.04 10.88 -3.46
N ILE A 78 2.13 11.68 -4.00
CA ILE A 78 0.75 11.30 -4.25
C ILE A 78 0.61 11.08 -5.76
N PRO A 79 0.53 9.84 -6.26
CA PRO A 79 0.39 9.58 -7.69
C PRO A 79 -0.85 10.25 -8.28
N ASP A 80 -0.69 11.00 -9.37
CA ASP A 80 -1.81 11.72 -10.01
C ASP A 80 -2.93 10.77 -10.46
N ALA A 81 -2.56 9.55 -10.86
CA ALA A 81 -3.53 8.52 -11.25
C ALA A 81 -4.49 8.11 -10.12
N LEU A 82 -4.11 8.32 -8.85
CA LEU A 82 -4.95 8.02 -7.69
C LEU A 82 -5.77 9.22 -7.20
N LYS A 83 -5.50 10.44 -7.70
CA LYS A 83 -6.25 11.63 -7.30
C LYS A 83 -7.68 11.62 -7.85
N ASN A 84 -8.60 12.21 -7.09
CA ASN A 84 -10.03 12.35 -7.45
C ASN A 84 -10.75 11.01 -7.73
N LYS A 85 -10.36 9.93 -7.03
CA LYS A 85 -10.97 8.59 -7.22
C LYS A 85 -11.91 8.15 -6.10
N GLY A 86 -12.24 9.04 -5.15
CA GLY A 86 -13.09 8.73 -3.99
C GLY A 86 -12.31 8.18 -2.79
N PHE A 87 -10.98 8.08 -2.88
CA PHE A 87 -10.10 7.56 -1.83
C PHE A 87 -9.28 8.66 -1.18
N CYS A 88 -8.82 8.40 0.04
CA CYS A 88 -7.64 9.06 0.58
C CYS A 88 -6.38 8.37 0.04
N VAL A 89 -5.35 9.16 -0.27
CA VAL A 89 -4.03 8.66 -0.65
C VAL A 89 -3.00 9.24 0.31
N VAL A 90 -2.21 8.37 0.92
CA VAL A 90 -1.12 8.75 1.83
C VAL A 90 0.20 8.42 1.17
N GLY A 91 0.93 9.45 0.73
CA GLY A 91 2.28 9.30 0.21
C GLY A 91 3.28 9.19 1.35
N VAL A 92 3.98 8.06 1.45
CA VAL A 92 4.84 7.74 2.59
C VAL A 92 6.30 8.01 2.27
N GLY A 93 6.95 8.83 3.12
CA GLY A 93 8.40 8.98 3.15
C GLY A 93 9.01 8.01 4.16
N TYR A 94 10.20 7.56 3.88
CA TYR A 94 10.99 6.65 4.73
C TYR A 94 12.49 6.89 4.52
N ARG A 95 13.31 6.57 5.51
CA ARG A 95 14.77 6.74 5.43
C ARG A 95 15.38 5.75 4.44
N LEU A 96 16.47 6.16 3.81
CA LEU A 96 17.09 5.45 2.69
C LEU A 96 18.51 4.96 3.04
N SER A 97 18.87 3.82 2.46
CA SER A 97 20.24 3.32 2.43
C SER A 97 21.14 4.28 1.59
N PRO A 98 22.45 4.41 1.87
CA PRO A 98 23.17 3.75 2.97
C PRO A 98 23.13 4.52 4.30
N LYS A 99 22.39 5.66 4.39
CA LYS A 99 22.31 6.46 5.63
C LYS A 99 21.69 5.66 6.77
N VAL A 100 20.77 4.73 6.46
CA VAL A 100 20.26 3.73 7.38
C VAL A 100 20.30 2.34 6.73
N LYS A 101 20.19 1.29 7.53
CA LYS A 101 20.03 -0.08 7.03
C LYS A 101 18.61 -0.30 6.53
N VAL A 102 18.41 -1.24 5.60
CA VAL A 102 17.08 -1.59 5.06
C VAL A 102 16.10 -1.98 6.17
N ALA A 103 16.56 -2.65 7.23
CA ALA A 103 15.75 -2.96 8.40
C ALA A 103 15.07 -1.72 9.00
N GLN A 104 15.75 -0.57 9.00
CA GLN A 104 15.18 0.69 9.47
C GLN A 104 14.15 1.26 8.50
N ALA A 105 14.34 1.12 7.19
CA ALA A 105 13.35 1.55 6.21
C ALA A 105 12.06 0.71 6.30
N ILE A 106 12.16 -0.59 6.60
CA ILE A 106 11.00 -1.44 6.86
C ILE A 106 10.29 -0.99 8.15
N ASP A 107 11.05 -0.68 9.21
CA ASP A 107 10.50 -0.17 10.47
C ASP A 107 9.79 1.18 10.27
N ASP A 108 10.38 2.10 9.50
CA ASP A 108 9.76 3.39 9.13
C ASP A 108 8.43 3.16 8.38
N SER A 109 8.40 2.18 7.49
CA SER A 109 7.19 1.83 6.74
C SER A 109 6.08 1.30 7.66
N ALA A 110 6.43 0.45 8.62
CA ALA A 110 5.50 -0.06 9.62
C ALA A 110 5.01 1.05 10.57
N ALA A 111 5.89 1.95 11.00
CA ALA A 111 5.52 3.10 11.81
C ALA A 111 4.50 4.01 11.10
N ALA A 112 4.74 4.29 9.81
CA ALA A 112 3.81 5.08 8.99
C ALA A 112 2.44 4.39 8.83
N MET A 113 2.43 3.07 8.58
CA MET A 113 1.18 2.29 8.51
C MET A 113 0.42 2.33 9.83
N ALA A 114 1.11 2.12 10.96
CA ALA A 114 0.52 2.16 12.28
C ALA A 114 -0.04 3.55 12.61
N TRP A 115 0.67 4.61 12.23
CA TRP A 115 0.19 5.96 12.38
C TRP A 115 -1.12 6.19 11.61
N VAL A 116 -1.18 5.76 10.34
CA VAL A 116 -2.40 5.90 9.52
C VAL A 116 -3.56 5.12 10.13
N LEU A 117 -3.35 3.86 10.55
CA LEU A 117 -4.37 3.03 11.21
C LEU A 117 -4.94 3.70 12.46
N ASN A 118 -4.13 4.45 13.20
CA ASN A 118 -4.55 5.09 14.44
C ASN A 118 -5.16 6.49 14.26
N HIS A 119 -4.95 7.17 13.12
CA HIS A 119 -5.34 8.58 12.95
C HIS A 119 -6.26 8.85 11.75
N ILE A 120 -6.46 7.89 10.83
CA ILE A 120 -7.20 8.16 9.60
C ILE A 120 -8.66 8.56 9.83
N GLU A 121 -9.26 8.11 10.92
CA GLU A 121 -10.64 8.47 11.30
C GLU A 121 -10.78 9.96 11.66
N GLU A 122 -9.71 10.61 12.12
CA GLU A 122 -9.69 12.06 12.39
C GLU A 122 -9.91 12.87 11.09
N TYR A 123 -9.51 12.30 9.95
CA TYR A 123 -9.70 12.88 8.62
C TYR A 123 -11.03 12.44 7.97
N GLY A 124 -11.72 11.49 8.58
CA GLY A 124 -12.97 10.94 8.08
C GLY A 124 -12.85 9.63 7.29
N GLY A 125 -11.68 9.00 7.30
CA GLY A 125 -11.48 7.67 6.71
C GLY A 125 -12.09 6.54 7.55
N ASP A 126 -12.07 5.35 6.99
CA ASP A 126 -12.47 4.12 7.66
C ASP A 126 -11.23 3.28 7.97
N ARG A 127 -10.93 3.06 9.25
CA ARG A 127 -9.81 2.24 9.70
C ARG A 127 -9.82 0.83 9.12
N LYS A 128 -11.00 0.28 8.80
CA LYS A 128 -11.17 -1.05 8.22
C LYS A 128 -10.95 -1.10 6.70
N LYS A 129 -10.70 0.04 6.06
CA LYS A 129 -10.54 0.17 4.61
C LYS A 129 -9.18 0.77 4.25
N ILE A 130 -8.11 0.25 4.86
CA ILE A 130 -6.74 0.70 4.63
C ILE A 130 -6.02 -0.31 3.74
N PHE A 131 -5.51 0.17 2.61
CA PHE A 131 -4.79 -0.61 1.61
C PHE A 131 -3.34 -0.17 1.53
N VAL A 132 -2.45 -1.13 1.39
CA VAL A 132 -1.01 -0.87 1.23
C VAL A 132 -0.60 -1.18 -0.20
N SER A 133 0.04 -0.22 -0.84
CA SER A 133 0.55 -0.33 -2.20
C SER A 133 1.88 0.40 -2.34
N GLY A 134 2.59 0.14 -3.40
CA GLY A 134 3.85 0.79 -3.71
C GLY A 134 4.53 0.11 -4.89
N HIS A 135 5.46 0.82 -5.52
CA HIS A 135 6.17 0.31 -6.67
C HIS A 135 7.59 -0.14 -6.30
N SER A 136 8.05 -1.28 -6.85
CA SER A 136 9.43 -1.75 -6.69
C SER A 136 9.83 -1.88 -5.22
N ALA A 137 10.81 -1.10 -4.75
CA ALA A 137 11.22 -1.02 -3.35
C ALA A 137 10.03 -0.70 -2.41
N GLY A 138 9.10 0.16 -2.83
CA GLY A 138 7.90 0.46 -2.05
C GLY A 138 6.96 -0.74 -1.92
N GLY A 139 6.81 -1.53 -2.98
CA GLY A 139 6.07 -2.80 -2.94
C GLY A 139 6.72 -3.81 -1.98
N TYR A 140 8.05 -3.90 -2.01
CA TYR A 140 8.81 -4.73 -1.05
C TYR A 140 8.60 -4.28 0.39
N LEU A 141 8.76 -2.98 0.68
CA LEU A 141 8.58 -2.44 2.03
C LEU A 141 7.17 -2.70 2.57
N GLY A 142 6.15 -2.50 1.71
CA GLY A 142 4.77 -2.80 2.05
C GLY A 142 4.56 -4.28 2.38
N MET A 143 5.10 -5.18 1.56
CA MET A 143 5.02 -6.63 1.81
C MET A 143 5.75 -7.02 3.09
N MET A 144 6.97 -6.53 3.32
CA MET A 144 7.71 -6.84 4.54
C MET A 144 6.98 -6.41 5.80
N ALA A 145 6.50 -5.16 5.85
CA ALA A 145 5.84 -4.62 7.03
C ALA A 145 4.49 -5.33 7.35
N VAL A 146 3.79 -5.84 6.33
CA VAL A 146 2.49 -6.52 6.50
C VAL A 146 2.64 -8.03 6.71
N LEU A 147 3.52 -8.71 5.96
CA LEU A 147 3.64 -10.17 6.04
C LEU A 147 4.42 -10.63 7.27
N ASP A 148 5.48 -9.94 7.66
CA ASP A 148 6.16 -10.16 8.94
C ASP A 148 5.46 -9.36 10.04
N LYS A 149 4.53 -10.02 10.73
CA LYS A 149 3.70 -9.39 11.77
C LYS A 149 4.48 -8.64 12.85
N LYS A 150 5.74 -8.99 13.09
CA LYS A 150 6.56 -8.34 14.14
C LYS A 150 6.73 -6.84 13.94
N TYR A 151 6.73 -6.36 12.68
CA TYR A 151 6.93 -4.95 12.39
C TYR A 151 5.74 -4.09 12.85
N LEU A 152 4.52 -4.47 12.52
CA LEU A 152 3.32 -3.74 12.96
C LEU A 152 3.02 -4.00 14.44
N ALA A 153 3.29 -5.22 14.95
CA ALA A 153 3.13 -5.55 16.37
C ALA A 153 3.98 -4.65 17.29
N LYS A 154 5.15 -4.20 16.84
CA LYS A 154 5.99 -3.22 17.55
C LYS A 154 5.24 -1.91 17.87
N TYR A 155 4.27 -1.56 17.04
CA TYR A 155 3.44 -0.36 17.17
C TYR A 155 2.03 -0.67 17.69
N ASN A 156 1.82 -1.85 18.30
CA ASN A 156 0.54 -2.32 18.84
C ASN A 156 -0.60 -2.38 17.79
N VAL A 157 -0.24 -2.74 16.56
CA VAL A 157 -1.18 -2.91 15.43
C VAL A 157 -1.11 -4.33 14.92
N ASP A 158 -2.26 -4.95 14.66
CA ASP A 158 -2.31 -6.24 13.95
C ASP A 158 -2.14 -5.99 12.44
N ALA A 159 -1.21 -6.72 11.83
CA ALA A 159 -1.02 -6.68 10.37
C ALA A 159 -2.29 -7.10 9.58
N ASN A 160 -3.18 -7.83 10.20
CA ASN A 160 -4.45 -8.24 9.62
C ASN A 160 -5.53 -7.13 9.65
N ASP A 161 -5.26 -5.98 10.29
CA ASP A 161 -6.10 -4.77 10.16
C ASP A 161 -5.96 -4.10 8.78
N ILE A 162 -4.98 -4.51 7.97
CA ILE A 162 -4.83 -4.06 6.58
C ILE A 162 -5.88 -4.76 5.71
N ALA A 163 -6.68 -3.98 4.99
CA ALA A 163 -7.78 -4.47 4.15
C ALA A 163 -7.31 -5.12 2.83
N GLY A 164 -6.09 -4.82 2.38
CA GLY A 164 -5.49 -5.43 1.19
C GLY A 164 -4.08 -4.92 0.92
N LEU A 165 -3.26 -5.80 0.33
CA LEU A 165 -1.87 -5.55 -0.03
C LEU A 165 -1.71 -5.68 -1.54
N ILE A 166 -1.32 -4.59 -2.21
CA ILE A 166 -1.31 -4.51 -3.68
C ILE A 166 0.05 -3.95 -4.16
N PRO A 167 1.13 -4.73 -4.05
CA PRO A 167 2.45 -4.31 -4.51
C PRO A 167 2.56 -4.32 -6.03
N PHE A 168 3.23 -3.30 -6.60
CA PHE A 168 3.59 -3.22 -8.01
C PHE A 168 5.05 -3.61 -8.16
N SER A 169 5.31 -4.72 -8.83
CA SER A 169 6.65 -5.20 -9.12
C SER A 169 7.57 -5.21 -7.88
N GLY A 170 7.00 -5.55 -6.71
CA GLY A 170 7.73 -5.67 -5.44
C GLY A 170 8.65 -6.88 -5.45
N GLN A 171 9.85 -6.75 -4.87
CA GLN A 171 10.76 -7.88 -4.70
C GLN A 171 10.23 -8.84 -3.64
N CYS A 172 10.13 -10.13 -3.94
CA CYS A 172 9.61 -11.15 -3.02
C CYS A 172 10.69 -11.95 -2.30
N ILE A 173 11.92 -11.97 -2.82
CA ILE A 173 13.11 -12.50 -2.13
C ILE A 173 13.79 -11.36 -1.34
N THR A 174 14.85 -11.69 -0.59
CA THR A 174 15.66 -10.70 0.13
C THR A 174 16.11 -9.59 -0.81
N HIS A 175 15.73 -8.35 -0.52
CA HIS A 175 15.93 -7.20 -1.41
C HIS A 175 17.41 -7.02 -1.77
N PHE A 176 17.69 -6.62 -3.03
CA PHE A 176 19.06 -6.48 -3.51
C PHE A 176 19.88 -5.48 -2.68
N THR A 177 19.28 -4.44 -2.12
CA THR A 177 19.96 -3.50 -1.22
C THR A 177 20.36 -4.16 0.10
N VAL A 178 19.55 -5.08 0.67
CA VAL A 178 19.95 -5.92 1.82
C VAL A 178 21.13 -6.80 1.44
N ARG A 179 21.08 -7.43 0.26
CA ARG A 179 22.19 -8.28 -0.24
C ARG A 179 23.46 -7.44 -0.43
N LYS A 180 23.35 -6.24 -0.99
CA LYS A 180 24.45 -5.28 -1.11
C LYS A 180 25.05 -4.89 0.24
N GLU A 181 24.22 -4.63 1.27
CA GLU A 181 24.66 -4.36 2.65
C GLU A 181 25.48 -5.50 3.26
N ARG A 182 25.29 -6.72 2.76
CA ARG A 182 25.96 -7.95 3.21
C ARG A 182 27.08 -8.41 2.28
N GLY A 183 27.40 -7.66 1.23
CA GLY A 183 28.40 -8.03 0.21
C GLY A 183 27.98 -9.19 -0.69
N ILE A 184 26.69 -9.49 -0.78
CA ILE A 184 26.11 -10.53 -1.63
C ILE A 184 25.78 -9.92 -2.99
N LYS A 185 26.13 -10.61 -4.08
CA LYS A 185 25.86 -10.15 -5.45
C LYS A 185 24.33 -10.06 -5.69
N GLU A 186 23.89 -9.07 -6.46
CA GLU A 186 22.48 -8.90 -6.81
C GLU A 186 21.89 -10.07 -7.63
N THR A 187 22.73 -10.81 -8.36
CA THR A 187 22.35 -12.01 -9.11
C THR A 187 22.27 -13.28 -8.25
N GLN A 188 22.71 -13.23 -6.98
CA GLN A 188 22.61 -14.35 -6.08
C GLN A 188 21.27 -14.29 -5.30
N PRO A 189 20.32 -15.19 -5.55
CA PRO A 189 19.05 -15.19 -4.82
C PRO A 189 19.28 -15.60 -3.38
N VAL A 190 18.57 -14.90 -2.45
CA VAL A 190 18.54 -15.21 -1.01
C VAL A 190 17.10 -15.12 -0.54
N ILE A 191 16.67 -16.07 0.29
CA ILE A 191 15.37 -16.06 0.95
C ILE A 191 15.62 -16.25 2.43
N ASP A 192 15.50 -15.18 3.19
CA ASP A 192 15.67 -15.15 4.64
C ASP A 192 14.63 -14.21 5.28
N GLU A 193 14.82 -13.83 6.54
CA GLU A 193 13.91 -12.95 7.29
C GLU A 193 13.69 -11.58 6.65
N PHE A 194 14.46 -11.19 5.64
CA PHE A 194 14.27 -9.98 4.82
C PHE A 194 13.59 -10.26 3.47
N ALA A 195 13.06 -11.45 3.28
CA ALA A 195 12.29 -11.82 2.10
C ALA A 195 10.80 -11.86 2.42
N PRO A 196 9.92 -11.10 1.72
CA PRO A 196 8.47 -11.28 1.88
C PRO A 196 8.02 -12.73 1.74
N LEU A 197 8.65 -13.50 0.86
CA LEU A 197 8.37 -14.92 0.62
C LEU A 197 8.61 -15.80 1.86
N TYR A 198 9.59 -15.47 2.70
CA TYR A 198 9.86 -16.17 3.95
C TYR A 198 8.69 -16.09 4.94
N HIS A 199 7.90 -15.03 4.86
CA HIS A 199 6.76 -14.73 5.72
C HIS A 199 5.41 -15.09 5.08
N ALA A 200 5.38 -15.98 4.07
CA ALA A 200 4.14 -16.46 3.49
C ALA A 200 3.26 -17.12 4.55
N ARG A 201 2.00 -16.69 4.69
CA ARG A 201 1.07 -17.15 5.72
C ARG A 201 -0.36 -17.19 5.24
N ALA A 202 -1.15 -18.13 5.79
CA ALA A 202 -2.54 -18.37 5.39
C ALA A 202 -3.49 -17.23 5.80
N ASP A 203 -3.19 -16.57 6.91
CA ASP A 203 -4.02 -15.50 7.51
C ASP A 203 -3.61 -14.08 7.09
N ALA A 204 -2.84 -13.94 6.01
CA ALA A 204 -2.47 -12.64 5.47
C ALA A 204 -3.70 -11.87 4.92
N PRO A 205 -3.66 -10.53 4.84
CA PRO A 205 -4.65 -9.77 4.08
C PRO A 205 -4.69 -10.19 2.61
N PRO A 206 -5.81 -9.93 1.89
CA PRO A 206 -5.89 -10.13 0.44
C PRO A 206 -4.67 -9.57 -0.27
N LEU A 207 -4.04 -10.35 -1.15
CA LEU A 207 -2.77 -10.03 -1.82
C LEU A 207 -2.94 -10.04 -3.34
N LEU A 208 -2.81 -8.88 -3.97
CA LEU A 208 -2.78 -8.75 -5.42
C LEU A 208 -1.37 -8.34 -5.87
N LEU A 209 -0.60 -9.28 -6.35
CA LEU A 209 0.70 -9.03 -6.96
C LEU A 209 0.49 -8.54 -8.40
N ILE A 210 1.09 -7.41 -8.77
CA ILE A 210 1.05 -6.89 -10.15
C ILE A 210 2.48 -6.69 -10.61
N THR A 211 2.85 -7.33 -11.72
CA THR A 211 4.19 -7.24 -12.32
C THR A 211 4.12 -6.72 -13.76
N GLY A 212 5.24 -6.26 -14.28
CA GLY A 212 5.42 -6.13 -15.72
C GLY A 212 5.53 -7.49 -16.40
N ASP A 213 5.75 -7.45 -17.70
CA ASP A 213 5.98 -8.60 -18.58
C ASP A 213 7.24 -9.36 -18.15
N ARG A 214 7.14 -10.66 -18.04
CA ARG A 214 8.23 -11.55 -17.60
C ARG A 214 9.51 -11.45 -18.47
N GLN A 215 9.37 -11.05 -19.73
CA GLN A 215 10.50 -10.89 -20.64
C GLN A 215 11.16 -9.52 -20.54
N LEU A 216 10.45 -8.51 -19.98
CA LEU A 216 10.87 -7.11 -19.93
C LEU A 216 11.17 -6.61 -18.53
N GLU A 217 10.75 -7.35 -17.49
CA GLU A 217 10.98 -7.00 -16.09
C GLU A 217 12.45 -7.10 -15.68
N MET A 218 12.78 -6.48 -14.55
CA MET A 218 14.08 -6.64 -13.90
C MET A 218 14.35 -8.11 -13.57
N LEU A 219 15.60 -8.46 -13.43
CA LEU A 219 16.13 -9.80 -13.14
C LEU A 219 15.26 -10.60 -12.17
N GLY A 220 14.55 -11.62 -12.66
CA GLY A 220 13.77 -12.57 -11.86
C GLY A 220 12.55 -11.98 -11.16
N ARG A 221 12.17 -10.74 -11.40
CA ARG A 221 11.10 -10.06 -10.66
C ARG A 221 9.73 -10.72 -10.88
N TYR A 222 9.41 -11.12 -12.09
CA TYR A 222 8.19 -11.87 -12.37
C TYR A 222 8.21 -13.24 -11.66
N GLU A 223 9.32 -13.97 -11.79
CA GLU A 223 9.50 -15.30 -11.19
C GLU A 223 9.37 -15.27 -9.66
N GLU A 224 9.94 -14.25 -9.02
CA GLU A 224 9.80 -14.04 -7.56
C GLU A 224 8.34 -13.87 -7.17
N ASN A 225 7.58 -13.06 -7.90
CA ASN A 225 6.16 -12.82 -7.65
C ASN A 225 5.31 -14.07 -7.97
N ALA A 226 5.62 -14.80 -9.03
CA ALA A 226 4.96 -16.07 -9.38
C ALA A 226 5.21 -17.13 -8.30
N TYR A 227 6.46 -17.20 -7.79
CA TYR A 227 6.80 -18.11 -6.70
C TYR A 227 6.09 -17.69 -5.39
N MET A 228 6.04 -16.40 -5.07
CA MET A 228 5.27 -15.88 -3.94
C MET A 228 3.79 -16.28 -4.03
N ALA A 229 3.14 -16.08 -5.17
CA ALA A 229 1.75 -16.48 -5.39
C ALA A 229 1.55 -18.00 -5.20
N ARG A 230 2.50 -18.81 -5.68
CA ARG A 230 2.47 -20.26 -5.49
C ARG A 230 2.60 -20.65 -4.02
N MET A 231 3.54 -20.03 -3.29
CA MET A 231 3.77 -20.35 -1.87
C MET A 231 2.60 -19.89 -1.01
N MET A 232 2.02 -18.72 -1.24
CA MET A 232 0.79 -18.27 -0.56
C MET A 232 -0.35 -19.28 -0.71
N LYS A 233 -0.55 -19.80 -1.92
CA LYS A 233 -1.54 -20.86 -2.17
C LYS A 233 -1.21 -22.14 -1.40
N LEU A 234 0.07 -22.56 -1.34
CA LEU A 234 0.49 -23.78 -0.65
C LEU A 234 0.33 -23.70 0.86
N VAL A 235 0.55 -22.55 1.47
CA VAL A 235 0.29 -22.33 2.90
C VAL A 235 -1.20 -22.15 3.21
N GLY A 236 -2.08 -22.18 2.20
CA GLY A 236 -3.54 -22.12 2.37
C GLY A 236 -4.15 -20.72 2.29
N HIS A 237 -3.39 -19.69 1.86
CA HIS A 237 -3.96 -18.35 1.63
C HIS A 237 -4.90 -18.37 0.42
N LYS A 238 -6.15 -17.88 0.61
CA LYS A 238 -7.22 -18.03 -0.39
C LYS A 238 -7.32 -16.84 -1.35
N GLU A 239 -6.83 -15.68 -0.96
CA GLU A 239 -7.04 -14.39 -1.65
C GLU A 239 -5.73 -13.83 -2.23
N THR A 240 -4.89 -14.71 -2.78
CA THR A 240 -3.70 -14.30 -3.54
C THR A 240 -3.94 -14.41 -5.04
N ARG A 241 -3.66 -13.32 -5.76
CA ARG A 241 -3.68 -13.27 -7.22
C ARG A 241 -2.40 -12.63 -7.75
N LEU A 242 -2.01 -13.01 -8.97
CA LEU A 242 -0.91 -12.41 -9.72
C LEU A 242 -1.46 -11.92 -11.06
N LEU A 243 -1.16 -10.67 -11.39
CA LEU A 243 -1.41 -10.08 -12.71
C LEU A 243 -0.09 -9.70 -13.35
N GLU A 244 0.08 -10.09 -14.60
CA GLU A 244 1.20 -9.71 -15.46
C GLU A 244 0.70 -8.69 -16.47
N LEU A 245 1.46 -7.61 -16.65
CA LEU A 245 1.17 -6.57 -17.62
C LEU A 245 2.03 -6.79 -18.87
N ASP A 246 1.48 -7.49 -19.84
CA ASP A 246 2.13 -7.82 -21.10
C ASP A 246 2.61 -6.55 -21.82
N GLY A 247 3.85 -6.58 -22.32
CA GLY A 247 4.50 -5.48 -23.01
C GLY A 247 5.03 -4.34 -22.11
N TYR A 248 4.89 -4.42 -20.79
CA TYR A 248 5.42 -3.43 -19.84
C TYR A 248 6.60 -3.98 -19.06
N GLY A 249 7.74 -3.29 -19.06
CA GLY A 249 8.86 -3.60 -18.18
C GLY A 249 8.63 -3.10 -16.74
N HIS A 250 9.73 -2.92 -16.00
CA HIS A 250 9.68 -2.51 -14.59
C HIS A 250 8.93 -1.21 -14.32
N ASN A 251 8.89 -0.27 -15.27
CA ASN A 251 8.15 1.00 -15.16
C ASN A 251 6.65 0.86 -15.43
N MET A 252 6.02 -0.18 -14.87
CA MET A 252 4.63 -0.57 -15.10
C MET A 252 3.62 0.12 -14.15
N ALA A 253 4.05 1.03 -13.30
CA ALA A 253 3.15 1.63 -12.29
C ALA A 253 1.96 2.35 -12.92
N TYR A 254 2.17 3.11 -14.00
CA TYR A 254 1.08 3.87 -14.63
C TYR A 254 -0.06 2.97 -15.14
N PRO A 255 0.18 1.92 -15.94
CA PRO A 255 -0.88 0.99 -16.34
C PRO A 255 -1.45 0.12 -15.20
N ALA A 256 -0.74 -0.02 -14.07
CA ALA A 256 -1.21 -0.77 -12.92
C ALA A 256 -2.22 0.00 -12.03
N PHE A 257 -2.22 1.33 -12.03
CA PHE A 257 -3.14 2.10 -11.17
C PHE A 257 -4.61 1.79 -11.39
N PRO A 258 -5.14 1.60 -12.60
CA PRO A 258 -6.53 1.16 -12.78
C PRO A 258 -6.84 -0.18 -12.10
N LEU A 259 -5.88 -1.12 -12.08
CA LEU A 259 -6.03 -2.42 -11.42
C LEU A 259 -6.09 -2.25 -9.89
N LEU A 260 -5.21 -1.43 -9.31
CA LEU A 260 -5.27 -1.04 -7.91
C LEU A 260 -6.62 -0.43 -7.52
N ILE A 261 -7.10 0.55 -8.29
CA ILE A 261 -8.38 1.22 -8.06
C ILE A 261 -9.54 0.22 -8.09
N ASN A 262 -9.53 -0.69 -9.06
CA ASN A 262 -10.57 -1.72 -9.20
C ASN A 262 -10.53 -2.70 -8.04
N GLU A 263 -9.33 -3.11 -7.59
CA GLU A 263 -9.17 -4.01 -6.46
C GLU A 263 -9.67 -3.37 -5.16
N VAL A 264 -9.28 -2.14 -4.87
CA VAL A 264 -9.79 -1.40 -3.70
C VAL A 264 -11.31 -1.32 -3.73
N LYS A 265 -11.91 -0.97 -4.89
CA LYS A 265 -13.37 -0.92 -5.05
C LYS A 265 -14.04 -2.29 -4.89
N HIS A 266 -13.36 -3.37 -5.26
CA HIS A 266 -13.85 -4.74 -5.09
C HIS A 266 -13.90 -5.13 -3.62
N LEU A 267 -12.84 -4.85 -2.87
CA LEU A 267 -12.67 -5.26 -1.47
C LEU A 267 -13.48 -4.40 -0.46
N ILE A 268 -13.96 -3.22 -0.85
CA ILE A 268 -14.78 -2.35 0.03
C ILE A 268 -16.29 -2.49 -0.19
N LYS A 269 -16.72 -3.35 -1.10
CA LYS A 269 -18.16 -3.66 -1.32
C LYS A 269 -18.69 -4.55 -0.20
#